data_24b76b6e53c2f209f73cac305b10f5a0
#
_entry.id   24b76b6e53c2f209f73cac305b10f5a0
#
_cell.length_a   1.000
_cell.length_b   1.000
_cell.length_c   1.000
_cell.angle_alpha   90.00
_cell.angle_beta   90.00
_cell.angle_gamma   90.00
#
_symmetry.space_group_name_H-M   'P 1'
#
loop_
_entity.id
_entity.type
_entity.pdbx_description
1 polymer ?
#
loop_
_entity_poly.entity_id
_entity_poly.type
_entity_poly.pdbx_seq_one_letter_code
_entity_poly.pdbx_strand_id
1 'polypeptide(L)'
;SYSFLHIENKLLASLLYCKFQEARSAGKKIIVRVNDYHYHSPCSDTEIVDIVGILIDNALESSKENDTIYITLGKQSGSDNPFFITVQNPGPLVTGKFVHDIFSPRYSSKKNCTGHGLGLTILKSFVDKYNGSITVGNNYIEPSDHSDQLQYIFFEIEV
;
A
#
# COMPACT_ATOMS: atom_id res chain seq x y z
N SER A 1 -1.20 -17.98 0.44
CA SER A 1 -2.66 -18.02 0.42
C SER A 1 -3.22 -16.99 -0.56
N TYR A 2 -4.21 -17.39 -1.32
CA TYR A 2 -4.90 -16.53 -2.30
C TYR A 2 -6.29 -16.12 -1.81
N SER A 3 -6.48 -16.01 -0.49
CA SER A 3 -7.80 -15.65 0.08
C SER A 3 -8.34 -14.31 -0.44
N PHE A 4 -7.44 -13.40 -0.86
CA PHE A 4 -7.84 -12.13 -1.47
C PHE A 4 -8.67 -12.29 -2.76
N LEU A 5 -8.64 -13.46 -3.39
CA LEU A 5 -9.49 -13.75 -4.55
C LEU A 5 -10.98 -13.79 -4.20
N HIS A 6 -11.32 -13.88 -2.93
CA HIS A 6 -12.72 -13.82 -2.45
C HIS A 6 -13.24 -12.40 -2.26
N ILE A 7 -12.39 -11.37 -2.46
CA ILE A 7 -12.84 -9.97 -2.41
C ILE A 7 -13.96 -9.77 -3.44
N GLU A 8 -15.04 -9.11 -3.02
CA GLU A 8 -16.20 -8.85 -3.88
C GLU A 8 -15.83 -7.98 -5.09
N ASN A 9 -15.00 -6.94 -4.90
CA ASN A 9 -14.45 -6.16 -5.99
C ASN A 9 -13.46 -7.02 -6.78
N LYS A 10 -13.90 -7.58 -7.91
CA LYS A 10 -13.09 -8.50 -8.71
C LYS A 10 -11.95 -7.79 -9.46
N LEU A 11 -12.07 -6.50 -9.71
CA LEU A 11 -10.96 -5.71 -10.25
C LEU A 11 -9.82 -5.63 -9.24
N LEU A 12 -10.14 -5.41 -7.97
CA LEU A 12 -9.15 -5.38 -6.90
C LEU A 12 -8.53 -6.76 -6.68
N ALA A 13 -9.33 -7.81 -6.66
CA ALA A 13 -8.81 -9.18 -6.54
C ALA A 13 -7.82 -9.51 -7.66
N SER A 14 -8.16 -9.12 -8.89
CA SER A 14 -7.28 -9.33 -10.06
C SER A 14 -6.00 -8.51 -9.97
N LEU A 15 -6.08 -7.26 -9.54
CA LEU A 15 -4.90 -6.43 -9.33
C LEU A 15 -3.95 -7.06 -8.31
N LEU A 16 -4.49 -7.50 -7.18
CA LEU A 16 -3.69 -8.13 -6.12
C LEU A 16 -3.00 -9.39 -6.62
N TYR A 17 -3.69 -10.19 -7.41
CA TYR A 17 -3.10 -11.38 -8.03
C TYR A 17 -1.93 -11.00 -8.96
N CYS A 18 -2.12 -10.01 -9.82
CA CYS A 18 -1.07 -9.54 -10.73
C CYS A 18 0.14 -9.01 -9.94
N LYS A 19 -0.08 -8.22 -8.90
CA LYS A 19 1.00 -7.69 -8.07
C LYS A 19 1.73 -8.78 -7.29
N PHE A 20 0.99 -9.78 -6.83
CA PHE A 20 1.57 -10.95 -6.19
C PHE A 20 2.55 -11.66 -7.13
N GLN A 21 2.15 -11.88 -8.39
CA GLN A 21 3.01 -12.51 -9.40
C GLN A 21 4.21 -11.65 -9.77
N GLU A 22 4.00 -10.33 -9.89
CA GLU A 22 5.07 -9.39 -10.17
C GLU A 22 6.13 -9.39 -9.06
N ALA A 23 5.71 -9.35 -7.79
CA ALA A 23 6.60 -9.46 -6.65
C ALA A 23 7.39 -10.76 -6.68
N ARG A 24 6.71 -11.87 -6.90
CA ARG A 24 7.34 -13.20 -6.96
C ARG A 24 8.41 -13.26 -8.05
N SER A 25 8.14 -12.70 -9.23
CA SER A 25 9.11 -12.63 -10.33
C SER A 25 10.32 -11.79 -9.98
N ALA A 26 10.18 -10.82 -9.09
CA ALA A 26 11.28 -9.98 -8.61
C ALA A 26 11.98 -10.55 -7.35
N GLY A 27 11.63 -11.77 -6.95
CA GLY A 27 12.19 -12.39 -5.75
C GLY A 27 11.70 -11.78 -4.45
N LYS A 28 10.56 -11.12 -4.47
CA LYS A 28 9.92 -10.50 -3.30
C LYS A 28 8.65 -11.25 -2.92
N LYS A 29 8.16 -11.03 -1.72
CA LYS A 29 6.97 -11.70 -1.22
C LYS A 29 5.92 -10.67 -0.83
N ILE A 30 4.67 -10.93 -1.20
CA ILE A 30 3.51 -10.16 -0.74
C ILE A 30 2.65 -11.08 0.10
N ILE A 31 2.28 -10.60 1.30
CA ILE A 31 1.31 -11.25 2.17
C ILE A 31 0.13 -10.32 2.30
N VAL A 32 -1.06 -10.81 1.91
CA VAL A 32 -2.31 -10.04 1.95
C VAL A 32 -3.20 -10.59 3.05
N ARG A 33 -3.69 -9.69 3.90
CA ARG A 33 -4.69 -9.99 4.92
C ARG A 33 -5.93 -9.15 4.65
N VAL A 34 -7.07 -9.81 4.46
CA VAL A 34 -8.36 -9.16 4.22
C VAL A 34 -9.22 -9.38 5.45
N ASN A 35 -9.68 -8.31 6.11
CA ASN A 35 -10.56 -8.42 7.26
C ASN A 35 -12.03 -8.18 6.91
N ASP A 36 -12.32 -7.70 5.71
CA ASP A 36 -13.67 -7.57 5.19
C ASP A 36 -13.64 -7.72 3.66
N TYR A 37 -14.14 -8.83 3.16
CA TYR A 37 -14.19 -9.15 1.73
C TYR A 37 -15.29 -8.38 1.01
N HIS A 38 -16.23 -7.81 1.75
CA HIS A 38 -17.40 -7.08 1.25
C HIS A 38 -17.37 -5.63 1.73
N TYR A 39 -16.18 -5.06 1.81
CA TYR A 39 -16.02 -3.68 2.26
C TYR A 39 -16.90 -2.72 1.44
N HIS A 40 -17.26 -1.60 2.05
CA HIS A 40 -17.93 -0.50 1.37
C HIS A 40 -16.93 0.62 1.16
N SER A 41 -17.15 1.43 0.12
CA SER A 41 -16.35 2.62 -0.13
C SER A 41 -17.14 3.62 -0.97
N PRO A 42 -16.98 4.94 -0.73
CA PRO A 42 -17.53 5.94 -1.63
C PRO A 42 -16.80 6.00 -2.97
N CYS A 43 -15.57 5.44 -3.04
CA CYS A 43 -14.80 5.35 -4.26
C CYS A 43 -15.41 4.32 -5.21
N SER A 44 -15.31 4.55 -6.52
CA SER A 44 -15.61 3.51 -7.50
C SER A 44 -14.62 2.35 -7.40
N ASP A 45 -14.98 1.20 -7.95
CA ASP A 45 -14.08 0.04 -7.99
C ASP A 45 -12.76 0.36 -8.69
N THR A 46 -12.80 1.14 -9.76
CA THR A 46 -11.59 1.54 -10.49
C THR A 46 -10.74 2.53 -9.71
N GLU A 47 -11.35 3.44 -8.95
CA GLU A 47 -10.61 4.34 -8.06
C GLU A 47 -9.89 3.58 -6.95
N ILE A 48 -10.55 2.58 -6.36
CA ILE A 48 -9.91 1.69 -5.37
C ILE A 48 -8.72 0.96 -5.99
N VAL A 49 -8.87 0.44 -7.20
CA VAL A 49 -7.77 -0.23 -7.91
C VAL A 49 -6.59 0.71 -8.15
N ASP A 50 -6.87 1.96 -8.52
CA ASP A 50 -5.81 2.96 -8.72
C ASP A 50 -5.09 3.27 -7.40
N ILE A 51 -5.83 3.48 -6.31
CA ILE A 51 -5.27 3.73 -4.99
C ILE A 51 -4.36 2.58 -4.56
N VAL A 52 -4.87 1.36 -4.64
CA VAL A 52 -4.14 0.16 -4.21
C VAL A 52 -2.93 -0.09 -5.09
N GLY A 53 -3.07 0.07 -6.40
CA GLY A 53 -1.99 -0.09 -7.36
C GLY A 53 -0.83 0.86 -7.09
N ILE A 54 -1.12 2.13 -6.81
CA ILE A 54 -0.10 3.14 -6.48
C ILE A 54 0.66 2.75 -5.21
N LEU A 55 -0.06 2.33 -4.17
CA LEU A 55 0.56 1.93 -2.91
C LEU A 55 1.46 0.70 -3.07
N ILE A 56 1.00 -0.30 -3.81
CA ILE A 56 1.78 -1.53 -4.02
C ILE A 56 3.00 -1.26 -4.90
N ASP A 57 2.84 -0.48 -5.96
CA ASP A 57 3.96 -0.11 -6.83
C ASP A 57 5.03 0.63 -6.05
N ASN A 58 4.63 1.57 -5.18
CA ASN A 58 5.56 2.28 -4.30
C ASN A 58 6.33 1.31 -3.39
N ALA A 59 5.64 0.34 -2.80
CA ALA A 59 6.28 -0.67 -1.94
C ALA A 59 7.23 -1.58 -2.72
N LEU A 60 6.83 -2.02 -3.92
CA LEU A 60 7.67 -2.87 -4.77
C LEU A 60 8.94 -2.16 -5.20
N GLU A 61 8.87 -0.89 -5.54
CA GLU A 61 10.03 -0.10 -5.95
C GLU A 61 10.99 0.16 -4.80
N SER A 62 10.46 0.33 -3.59
CA SER A 62 11.27 0.64 -2.41
C SER A 62 11.84 -0.59 -1.72
N SER A 63 11.38 -1.78 -2.07
CA SER A 63 11.83 -3.03 -1.47
C SER A 63 12.96 -3.68 -2.28
N LYS A 64 13.62 -4.64 -1.66
CA LYS A 64 14.73 -5.40 -2.22
C LYS A 64 14.34 -6.86 -2.41
N GLU A 65 15.13 -7.60 -3.16
CA GLU A 65 14.99 -9.05 -3.25
C GLU A 65 14.98 -9.68 -1.86
N ASN A 66 14.11 -10.66 -1.65
CA ASN A 66 13.83 -11.35 -0.39
C ASN A 66 13.02 -10.56 0.64
N ASP A 67 12.69 -9.30 0.36
CA ASP A 67 11.81 -8.55 1.26
C ASP A 67 10.37 -9.07 1.19
N THR A 68 9.66 -8.93 2.32
CA THR A 68 8.23 -9.22 2.43
C THR A 68 7.46 -7.92 2.56
N ILE A 69 6.47 -7.73 1.69
CA ILE A 69 5.52 -6.62 1.72
C ILE A 69 4.23 -7.13 2.35
N TYR A 70 3.71 -6.41 3.35
CA TYR A 70 2.45 -6.76 4.01
C TYR A 70 1.36 -5.81 3.58
N ILE A 71 0.21 -6.37 3.20
CA ILE A 71 -0.98 -5.62 2.82
C ILE A 71 -2.13 -6.06 3.71
N THR A 72 -2.81 -5.11 4.32
CA THR A 72 -4.02 -5.35 5.08
C THR A 72 -5.10 -4.43 4.55
N LEU A 73 -6.29 -4.95 4.29
CA LEU A 73 -7.40 -4.14 3.78
C LEU A 73 -8.75 -4.62 4.29
N GLY A 74 -9.71 -3.72 4.23
CA GLY A 74 -11.08 -3.99 4.63
C GLY A 74 -11.72 -2.82 5.35
N LYS A 75 -12.30 -3.10 6.52
CA LYS A 75 -12.93 -2.11 7.39
C LYS A 75 -12.17 -2.04 8.70
N GLN A 76 -11.72 -0.85 9.07
CA GLN A 76 -11.02 -0.65 10.34
C GLN A 76 -12.00 -0.42 11.47
N SER A 77 -11.83 -1.17 12.56
CA SER A 77 -12.66 -1.05 13.76
C SER A 77 -12.50 0.34 14.38
N GLY A 78 -13.62 0.97 14.73
CA GLY A 78 -13.62 2.29 15.36
C GLY A 78 -13.40 3.47 14.41
N SER A 79 -13.23 3.24 13.12
CA SER A 79 -13.11 4.30 12.12
C SER A 79 -14.47 4.62 11.51
N ASP A 80 -14.69 5.90 11.21
CA ASP A 80 -15.87 6.35 10.46
C ASP A 80 -15.75 6.07 8.96
N ASN A 81 -14.53 5.84 8.46
CA ASN A 81 -14.32 5.53 7.05
C ASN A 81 -14.65 4.07 6.76
N PRO A 82 -15.38 3.79 5.67
CA PRO A 82 -15.84 2.43 5.39
C PRO A 82 -14.79 1.50 4.83
N PHE A 83 -13.66 2.03 4.36
CA PHE A 83 -12.59 1.25 3.76
C PHE A 83 -11.22 1.73 4.24
N PHE A 84 -10.32 0.79 4.49
CA PHE A 84 -8.91 1.10 4.69
C PHE A 84 -8.02 0.12 3.94
N ILE A 85 -6.80 0.57 3.67
CA ILE A 85 -5.71 -0.28 3.23
C ILE A 85 -4.41 0.19 3.86
N THR A 86 -3.61 -0.75 4.36
CA THR A 86 -2.25 -0.51 4.82
C THR A 86 -1.30 -1.33 3.97
N VAL A 87 -0.29 -0.68 3.41
CA VAL A 87 0.79 -1.34 2.66
C VAL A 87 2.10 -0.99 3.34
N GLN A 88 2.90 -1.99 3.67
CA GLN A 88 4.16 -1.77 4.36
C GLN A 88 5.29 -2.65 3.83
N ASN A 89 6.47 -2.07 3.79
CA ASN A 89 7.71 -2.72 3.35
C ASN A 89 8.88 -2.28 4.22
N PRO A 90 9.98 -3.05 4.26
CA PRO A 90 11.20 -2.57 4.92
C PRO A 90 11.60 -1.22 4.36
N GLY A 91 11.86 -0.26 5.22
CA GLY A 91 12.14 1.10 4.78
C GLY A 91 12.66 2.01 5.88
N PRO A 92 12.95 3.27 5.51
CA PRO A 92 13.62 4.22 6.40
C PRO A 92 12.70 4.76 7.48
N LEU A 93 13.32 5.42 8.46
CA LEU A 93 12.60 6.19 9.48
C LEU A 93 11.85 7.35 8.81
N VAL A 94 10.57 7.46 9.12
CA VAL A 94 9.71 8.53 8.61
C VAL A 94 9.94 9.79 9.43
N THR A 95 10.24 10.89 8.72
CA THR A 95 10.39 12.23 9.30
C THR A 95 9.37 13.16 8.66
N GLY A 96 9.12 14.33 9.28
CA GLY A 96 8.24 15.34 8.68
C GLY A 96 8.73 15.81 7.30
N LYS A 97 10.05 15.95 7.13
CA LYS A 97 10.65 16.29 5.85
C LYS A 97 10.40 15.19 4.81
N PHE A 98 10.57 13.93 5.19
CA PHE A 98 10.33 12.80 4.31
C PHE A 98 8.88 12.81 3.80
N VAL A 99 7.90 12.98 4.70
CA VAL A 99 6.47 13.02 4.34
C VAL A 99 6.19 14.19 3.40
N HIS A 100 6.72 15.37 3.70
CA HIS A 100 6.57 16.53 2.82
C HIS A 100 7.13 16.26 1.43
N ASP A 101 8.32 15.67 1.37
CA ASP A 101 9.02 15.45 0.09
C ASP A 101 8.32 14.40 -0.77
N ILE A 102 7.87 13.28 -0.21
CA ILE A 102 7.25 12.20 -1.00
C ILE A 102 5.92 12.60 -1.64
N PHE A 103 5.21 13.58 -1.05
CA PHE A 103 3.98 14.12 -1.64
C PHE A 103 4.21 15.31 -2.55
N SER A 104 5.46 15.72 -2.73
CA SER A 104 5.82 16.77 -3.68
C SER A 104 5.72 16.23 -5.12
N PRO A 105 5.11 16.99 -6.06
CA PRO A 105 4.99 16.55 -7.45
C PRO A 105 6.31 16.26 -8.15
N ARG A 106 7.42 16.76 -7.60
CA ARG A 106 8.77 16.62 -8.17
C ARG A 106 9.59 15.51 -7.52
N TYR A 107 9.04 14.88 -6.48
CA TYR A 107 9.76 13.82 -5.79
C TYR A 107 9.84 12.57 -6.67
N SER A 108 11.04 12.07 -6.85
CA SER A 108 11.28 10.75 -7.40
C SER A 108 12.55 10.20 -6.77
N SER A 109 12.45 9.08 -6.08
CA SER A 109 13.60 8.38 -5.52
C SER A 109 14.41 7.66 -6.60
N LYS A 110 13.83 7.48 -7.78
CA LYS A 110 14.47 6.85 -8.95
C LYS A 110 14.46 7.85 -10.10
N LYS A 111 15.61 8.43 -10.38
CA LYS A 111 15.80 9.49 -11.37
C LYS A 111 15.30 9.17 -12.80
N ASN A 112 15.05 7.90 -13.11
CA ASN A 112 14.72 7.44 -14.45
C ASN A 112 13.29 6.88 -14.58
N CYS A 113 12.48 6.96 -13.55
CA CYS A 113 11.12 6.43 -13.57
C CYS A 113 10.13 7.57 -13.70
N THR A 114 9.61 7.76 -14.88
CA THR A 114 8.54 8.72 -15.15
C THR A 114 7.29 8.30 -14.36
N GLY A 115 6.69 9.22 -13.63
CA GLY A 115 5.41 9.01 -12.98
C GLY A 115 5.45 8.67 -11.49
N HIS A 116 6.59 8.30 -10.89
CA HIS A 116 6.65 7.90 -9.48
C HIS A 116 6.28 9.03 -8.52
N GLY A 117 6.78 10.24 -8.74
CA GLY A 117 6.40 11.39 -7.94
C GLY A 117 4.96 11.82 -8.14
N LEU A 118 4.35 11.45 -9.27
CA LEU A 118 2.94 11.73 -9.56
C LEU A 118 1.99 10.74 -8.88
N GLY A 119 2.41 9.50 -8.66
CA GLY A 119 1.56 8.47 -8.05
C GLY A 119 1.06 8.87 -6.67
N LEU A 120 1.94 9.31 -5.78
CA LEU A 120 1.54 9.75 -4.44
C LEU A 120 0.72 11.04 -4.47
N THR A 121 0.97 11.93 -5.42
CA THR A 121 0.15 13.14 -5.63
C THR A 121 -1.26 12.77 -6.07
N ILE A 122 -1.40 11.81 -6.98
CA ILE A 122 -2.70 11.30 -7.42
C ILE A 122 -3.44 10.64 -6.25
N LEU A 123 -2.73 9.84 -5.45
CA LEU A 123 -3.29 9.21 -4.25
C LEU A 123 -3.87 10.25 -3.30
N LYS A 124 -3.14 11.32 -3.04
CA LYS A 124 -3.62 12.42 -2.19
C LYS A 124 -4.88 13.06 -2.76
N SER A 125 -4.96 13.25 -4.07
CA SER A 125 -6.14 13.83 -4.70
C SER A 125 -7.40 12.97 -4.53
N PHE A 126 -7.28 11.65 -4.64
CA PHE A 126 -8.39 10.73 -4.36
C PHE A 126 -8.83 10.81 -2.90
N VAL A 127 -7.88 10.80 -1.99
CA VAL A 127 -8.17 10.86 -0.54
C VAL A 127 -8.87 12.18 -0.19
N ASP A 128 -8.39 13.30 -0.72
CA ASP A 128 -9.00 14.62 -0.50
C ASP A 128 -10.43 14.67 -1.08
N LYS A 129 -10.64 14.09 -2.27
CA LYS A 129 -11.95 14.03 -2.92
C LYS A 129 -13.02 13.37 -2.04
N TYR A 130 -12.65 12.36 -1.30
CA TYR A 130 -13.56 11.56 -0.48
C TYR A 130 -13.46 11.85 1.02
N ASN A 131 -12.80 12.93 1.40
CA ASN A 131 -12.58 13.31 2.81
C ASN A 131 -11.93 12.20 3.63
N GLY A 132 -11.03 11.46 2.99
CA GLY A 132 -10.27 10.41 3.64
C GLY A 132 -9.00 10.93 4.30
N SER A 133 -8.13 9.99 4.67
CA SER A 133 -6.85 10.30 5.30
C SER A 133 -5.73 9.42 4.77
N ILE A 134 -4.51 9.96 4.80
CA ILE A 134 -3.27 9.21 4.55
C ILE A 134 -2.43 9.31 5.81
N THR A 135 -1.97 8.16 6.29
CA THR A 135 -1.03 8.08 7.40
C THR A 135 0.23 7.39 6.92
N VAL A 136 1.38 7.96 7.24
CA VAL A 136 2.69 7.40 6.94
C VAL A 136 3.46 7.28 8.24
N GLY A 137 4.02 6.11 8.50
CA GLY A 137 4.74 5.86 9.75
C GLY A 137 5.63 4.64 9.67
N ASN A 138 6.14 4.24 10.83
CA ASN A 138 7.00 3.08 10.95
C ASN A 138 6.38 2.01 11.84
N ASN A 139 6.65 0.76 11.48
CA ASN A 139 6.42 -0.41 12.32
C ASN A 139 7.70 -1.20 12.43
N TYR A 140 7.83 -1.98 13.49
CA TYR A 140 8.92 -2.94 13.66
C TYR A 140 8.31 -4.33 13.60
N ILE A 141 8.76 -5.12 12.63
CA ILE A 141 8.19 -6.44 12.35
C ILE A 141 9.27 -7.49 12.63
N GLU A 142 8.91 -8.50 13.44
CA GLU A 142 9.77 -9.64 13.68
C GLU A 142 9.59 -10.64 12.53
N PRO A 143 10.69 -10.98 11.81
CA PRO A 143 10.62 -11.98 10.76
C PRO A 143 10.25 -13.35 11.30
N SER A 144 9.66 -14.20 10.44
CA SER A 144 9.25 -15.56 10.80
C SER A 144 10.40 -16.47 11.20
N ASP A 145 11.63 -16.14 10.84
CA ASP A 145 12.85 -16.86 11.21
C ASP A 145 13.40 -16.48 12.59
N HIS A 146 12.68 -15.64 13.33
CA HIS A 146 13.08 -15.12 14.66
C HIS A 146 14.40 -14.32 14.66
N SER A 147 14.80 -13.79 13.50
CA SER A 147 15.89 -12.83 13.42
C SER A 147 15.49 -11.49 14.02
N ASP A 148 16.43 -10.53 14.08
CA ASP A 148 16.16 -9.21 14.64
C ASP A 148 14.98 -8.52 13.94
N GLN A 149 14.25 -7.69 14.70
CA GLN A 149 13.16 -6.89 14.16
C GLN A 149 13.64 -6.00 13.02
N LEU A 150 12.81 -5.92 11.97
CA LEU A 150 13.05 -5.03 10.84
C LEU A 150 12.19 -3.78 10.95
N GLN A 151 12.77 -2.65 10.61
CA GLN A 151 12.03 -1.40 10.48
C GLN A 151 11.27 -1.39 9.16
N TYR A 152 9.96 -1.22 9.26
CA TYR A 152 9.06 -1.08 8.11
C TYR A 152 8.56 0.35 8.02
N ILE A 153 8.35 0.81 6.80
CA ILE A 153 7.54 2.00 6.53
C ILE A 153 6.15 1.53 6.09
N PHE A 154 5.10 2.17 6.59
CA PHE A 154 3.74 1.88 6.16
C PHE A 154 3.04 3.11 5.60
N PHE A 155 2.17 2.88 4.64
CA PHE A 155 1.21 3.86 4.13
C PHE A 155 -0.18 3.30 4.42
N GLU A 156 -1.01 4.09 5.08
CA GLU A 156 -2.39 3.71 5.38
C GLU A 156 -3.33 4.73 4.78
N ILE A 157 -4.31 4.24 4.04
CA ILE A 157 -5.36 5.03 3.44
C ILE A 157 -6.68 4.64 4.08
N GLU A 158 -7.49 5.63 4.47
CA GLU A 158 -8.88 5.45 4.87
C GLU A 158 -9.76 6.31 3.98
N VAL A 159 -10.74 5.71 3.35
CA VAL A 159 -11.69 6.41 2.49
C VAL A 159 -13.10 5.86 2.62
#